data_4d9ee7dd6da827bc683b7f85899070f8
#
_entry.id   4d9ee7dd6da827bc683b7f85899070f8
#
_cell.length_a   1.000
_cell.length_b   1.000
_cell.length_c   1.000
_cell.angle_alpha   90.00
_cell.angle_beta   90.00
_cell.angle_gamma   90.00
#
_symmetry.space_group_name_H-M   'P 1'
#
loop_
_entity.id
_entity.type
_entity.pdbx_description
1 polymer ?
#
loop_
_entity_poly.entity_id
_entity_poly.type
_entity_poly.pdbx_seq_one_letter_code
_entity_poly.pdbx_strand_id
1 'polypeptide(L)'
;MAGPFLQRPDLAALNSMLVGTAAESLGIRLTEQGDDYLRGTMPVDSRTKQPFGLLHGGASVLLAETLASFAGHLCLDPSAHKQAAGLEINANHIRAVTAGTVTGTARPVHLGRATQVWEIRLEDERGRLTCLARMTAAVIDA
;
A
#
# COMPACT_ATOMS: atom_id res chain seq x y z
N MET A 1 21.41 -0.86 10.41
CA MET A 1 20.83 -2.22 10.36
C MET A 1 20.02 -2.40 9.09
N ALA A 2 20.09 -3.56 8.49
CA ALA A 2 19.22 -3.89 7.37
C ALA A 2 17.75 -3.88 7.85
N GLY A 3 16.87 -3.30 7.04
CA GLY A 3 15.44 -3.32 7.32
C GLY A 3 14.80 -4.71 7.12
N PRO A 4 13.49 -4.83 7.30
CA PRO A 4 12.80 -6.12 7.27
C PRO A 4 12.66 -6.73 5.88
N PHE A 5 12.94 -5.99 4.81
CA PHE A 5 12.78 -6.47 3.45
C PHE A 5 13.88 -7.46 3.05
N LEU A 6 13.51 -8.69 2.82
CA LEU A 6 14.40 -9.74 2.32
C LEU A 6 14.52 -9.73 0.79
N GLN A 7 13.56 -9.10 0.11
CA GLN A 7 13.54 -8.93 -1.33
C GLN A 7 13.60 -7.45 -1.67
N ARG A 8 14.43 -7.08 -2.64
CA ARG A 8 14.60 -5.69 -3.06
C ARG A 8 14.63 -5.57 -4.58
N PRO A 9 13.52 -5.94 -5.25
CA PRO A 9 13.39 -5.70 -6.68
C PRO A 9 13.43 -4.19 -6.96
N ASP A 10 13.81 -3.79 -8.17
CA ASP A 10 13.73 -2.39 -8.54
C ASP A 10 12.28 -1.94 -8.73
N LEU A 11 12.05 -0.63 -8.74
CA LEU A 11 10.71 -0.07 -8.87
C LEU A 11 10.05 -0.42 -10.21
N ALA A 12 10.83 -0.56 -11.28
CA ALA A 12 10.30 -0.97 -12.58
C ALA A 12 9.71 -2.38 -12.51
N ALA A 13 10.39 -3.31 -11.85
CA ALA A 13 9.90 -4.67 -11.63
C ALA A 13 8.63 -4.66 -10.77
N LEU A 14 8.60 -3.90 -9.68
CA LEU A 14 7.42 -3.79 -8.82
C LEU A 14 6.22 -3.20 -9.59
N ASN A 15 6.42 -2.12 -10.32
CA ASN A 15 5.35 -1.50 -11.09
C ASN A 15 4.86 -2.37 -12.25
N SER A 16 5.71 -3.21 -12.84
CA SER A 16 5.29 -4.15 -13.88
C SER A 16 4.25 -5.16 -13.37
N MET A 17 4.26 -5.48 -12.08
CA MET A 17 3.30 -6.38 -11.46
C MET A 17 1.90 -5.75 -11.32
N LEU A 18 1.78 -4.43 -11.44
CA LEU A 18 0.50 -3.72 -11.39
C LEU A 18 -0.27 -3.78 -12.70
N VAL A 19 0.38 -4.14 -13.80
CA VAL A 19 -0.24 -4.18 -15.14
C VAL A 19 -1.38 -5.20 -15.15
N GLY A 20 -2.55 -4.76 -15.66
CA GLY A 20 -3.75 -5.60 -15.73
C GLY A 20 -4.46 -5.79 -14.38
N THR A 21 -4.13 -5.01 -13.36
CA THR A 21 -4.73 -5.10 -12.03
C THR A 21 -5.58 -3.89 -11.68
N ALA A 22 -6.34 -3.98 -10.59
CA ALA A 22 -7.11 -2.87 -10.04
C ALA A 22 -6.23 -1.66 -9.70
N ALA A 23 -5.00 -1.89 -9.26
CA ALA A 23 -4.05 -0.83 -8.96
C ALA A 23 -3.70 0.00 -10.21
N GLU A 24 -3.45 -0.67 -11.33
CA GLU A 24 -3.22 0.03 -12.61
C GLU A 24 -4.45 0.87 -13.00
N SER A 25 -5.65 0.31 -12.88
CA SER A 25 -6.90 0.99 -13.24
C SER A 25 -7.07 2.31 -12.48
N LEU A 26 -6.61 2.41 -11.25
CA LEU A 26 -6.68 3.62 -10.43
C LEU A 26 -5.43 4.51 -10.56
N GLY A 27 -4.48 4.15 -11.41
CA GLY A 27 -3.25 4.92 -11.60
C GLY A 27 -2.26 4.84 -10.45
N ILE A 28 -2.33 3.79 -9.64
CA ILE A 28 -1.39 3.57 -8.55
C ILE A 28 0.00 3.26 -9.11
N ARG A 29 1.02 3.87 -8.51
CA ARG A 29 2.42 3.61 -8.81
C ARG A 29 3.22 3.47 -7.53
N LEU A 30 4.11 2.49 -7.49
CA LEU A 30 5.10 2.35 -6.44
C LEU A 30 6.27 3.30 -6.75
N THR A 31 6.66 4.12 -5.79
CA THR A 31 7.59 5.23 -6.00
C THR A 31 8.88 5.11 -5.20
N GLU A 32 8.85 4.38 -4.08
CA GLU A 32 10.02 4.28 -3.23
C GLU A 32 9.95 3.01 -2.36
N GLN A 33 11.05 2.27 -2.30
CA GLN A 33 11.27 1.22 -1.31
C GLN A 33 12.39 1.69 -0.38
N GLY A 34 12.00 2.06 0.85
CA GLY A 34 12.95 2.46 1.89
C GLY A 34 13.50 1.27 2.66
N ASP A 35 14.15 1.55 3.80
CA ASP A 35 14.70 0.48 4.63
C ASP A 35 13.61 -0.36 5.30
N ASP A 36 12.53 0.30 5.76
CA ASP A 36 11.42 -0.34 6.49
C ASP A 36 10.04 0.11 5.99
N TYR A 37 9.95 0.70 4.80
CA TYR A 37 8.69 1.18 4.26
C TYR A 37 8.59 1.02 2.74
N LEU A 38 7.37 0.94 2.26
CA LEU A 38 7.06 1.01 0.84
C LEU A 38 6.11 2.19 0.60
N ARG A 39 6.42 3.00 -0.41
CA ARG A 39 5.64 4.18 -0.75
C ARG A 39 5.11 4.10 -2.17
N GLY A 40 3.91 4.65 -2.36
CA GLY A 40 3.28 4.75 -3.67
C GLY A 40 2.33 5.93 -3.75
N THR A 41 1.92 6.26 -4.95
CA THR A 41 1.04 7.39 -5.26
C THR A 41 -0.21 6.94 -6.00
N MET A 42 -1.25 7.73 -5.89
CA MET A 42 -2.50 7.55 -6.63
C MET A 42 -3.07 8.92 -7.01
N PRO A 43 -3.47 9.13 -8.28
CA PRO A 43 -4.08 10.39 -8.68
C PRO A 43 -5.47 10.54 -8.08
N VAL A 44 -5.88 11.78 -7.85
CA VAL A 44 -7.25 12.14 -7.43
C VAL A 44 -7.96 12.72 -8.65
N ASP A 45 -8.61 11.87 -9.41
CA ASP A 45 -9.30 12.22 -10.66
C ASP A 45 -10.54 11.34 -10.86
N SER A 46 -11.09 11.31 -12.08
CA SER A 46 -12.33 10.57 -12.39
C SER A 46 -12.25 9.07 -12.05
N ARG A 47 -11.04 8.50 -12.01
CA ARG A 47 -10.84 7.07 -11.68
C ARG A 47 -10.98 6.77 -10.20
N THR A 48 -10.83 7.79 -9.34
CA THR A 48 -10.67 7.62 -7.90
C THR A 48 -11.64 8.46 -7.07
N LYS A 49 -12.50 9.26 -7.71
CA LYS A 49 -13.48 10.11 -7.03
C LYS A 49 -14.82 9.40 -6.80
N GLN A 50 -15.51 9.81 -5.74
CA GLN A 50 -16.88 9.45 -5.47
C GLN A 50 -17.83 10.53 -6.03
N PRO A 51 -19.20 10.34 -6.01
CA PRO A 51 -20.15 11.22 -6.70
C PRO A 51 -20.11 12.71 -6.30
N PHE A 52 -19.59 13.04 -5.11
CA PHE A 52 -19.52 14.44 -4.65
C PHE A 52 -18.19 15.12 -5.00
N GLY A 53 -17.36 14.49 -5.85
CA GLY A 53 -16.11 15.07 -6.33
C GLY A 53 -14.91 14.92 -5.39
N LEU A 54 -15.05 14.13 -4.34
CA LEU A 54 -13.98 13.85 -3.38
C LEU A 54 -13.33 12.50 -3.68
N LEU A 55 -12.07 12.36 -3.26
CA LEU A 55 -11.40 11.06 -3.28
C LEU A 55 -12.27 10.01 -2.58
N HIS A 56 -12.56 8.92 -3.29
CA HIS A 56 -13.34 7.82 -2.78
C HIS A 56 -12.58 7.10 -1.66
N GLY A 57 -13.25 6.87 -0.53
CA GLY A 57 -12.63 6.15 0.60
C GLY A 57 -12.13 4.77 0.21
N GLY A 58 -12.89 4.03 -0.59
CA GLY A 58 -12.46 2.73 -1.11
C GLY A 58 -11.23 2.80 -2.00
N ALA A 59 -11.04 3.89 -2.75
CA ALA A 59 -9.81 4.09 -3.53
C ALA A 59 -8.60 4.30 -2.62
N SER A 60 -8.75 5.08 -1.55
CA SER A 60 -7.71 5.22 -0.52
C SER A 60 -7.34 3.88 0.10
N VAL A 61 -8.34 3.06 0.42
CA VAL A 61 -8.12 1.71 0.98
C VAL A 61 -7.42 0.79 -0.03
N LEU A 62 -7.76 0.87 -1.31
CA LEU A 62 -7.09 0.08 -2.35
C LEU A 62 -5.60 0.44 -2.45
N LEU A 63 -5.25 1.72 -2.40
CA LEU A 63 -3.85 2.14 -2.33
C LEU A 63 -3.18 1.59 -1.08
N ALA A 64 -3.80 1.74 0.08
CA ALA A 64 -3.25 1.27 1.35
C ALA A 64 -3.01 -0.23 1.35
N GLU A 65 -3.98 -1.01 0.91
CA GLU A 65 -3.87 -2.48 0.85
C GLU A 65 -2.85 -2.93 -0.18
N THR A 66 -2.78 -2.28 -1.33
CA THR A 66 -1.76 -2.56 -2.34
C THR A 66 -0.36 -2.40 -1.77
N LEU A 67 -0.09 -1.28 -1.10
CA LEU A 67 1.22 -1.02 -0.49
C LEU A 67 1.57 -2.04 0.59
N ALA A 68 0.64 -2.29 1.50
CA ALA A 68 0.88 -3.23 2.60
C ALA A 68 1.07 -4.66 2.11
N SER A 69 0.30 -5.09 1.10
CA SER A 69 0.41 -6.43 0.53
C SER A 69 1.77 -6.63 -0.16
N PHE A 70 2.21 -5.66 -0.97
CA PHE A 70 3.55 -5.69 -1.58
C PHE A 70 4.65 -5.69 -0.51
N ALA A 71 4.57 -4.77 0.45
CA ALA A 71 5.54 -4.68 1.53
C ALA A 71 5.63 -5.98 2.33
N GLY A 72 4.48 -6.57 2.65
CA GLY A 72 4.41 -7.84 3.35
C GLY A 72 5.07 -8.99 2.59
N HIS A 73 4.85 -9.04 1.28
CA HIS A 73 5.49 -10.04 0.42
C HIS A 73 7.01 -9.85 0.36
N LEU A 74 7.49 -8.61 0.29
CA LEU A 74 8.93 -8.32 0.25
C LEU A 74 9.67 -8.70 1.55
N CYS A 75 8.96 -8.87 2.65
CA CYS A 75 9.51 -9.36 3.92
C CYS A 75 9.68 -10.88 3.97
N LEU A 76 9.15 -11.62 2.99
CA LEU A 76 9.21 -13.08 2.99
C LEU A 76 10.46 -13.57 2.26
N ASP A 77 11.02 -14.68 2.77
CA ASP A 77 12.10 -15.39 2.10
C ASP A 77 11.55 -16.01 0.81
N PRO A 78 12.11 -15.65 -0.37
CA PRO A 78 11.63 -16.21 -1.63
C PRO A 78 11.74 -17.72 -1.72
N SER A 79 12.66 -18.35 -0.96
CA SER A 79 12.83 -19.81 -0.93
C SER A 79 11.80 -20.51 -0.05
N ALA A 80 11.09 -19.80 0.80
CA ALA A 80 10.14 -20.39 1.75
C ALA A 80 8.79 -20.75 1.12
N HIS A 81 8.54 -20.36 -0.13
CA HIS A 81 7.26 -20.59 -0.83
C HIS A 81 6.05 -20.13 -0.01
N LYS A 82 6.17 -18.93 0.54
CA LYS A 82 5.11 -18.26 1.33
C LYS A 82 4.59 -17.04 0.61
N GLN A 83 3.37 -16.65 0.97
CA GLN A 83 2.80 -15.38 0.54
C GLN A 83 2.09 -14.69 1.71
N ALA A 84 2.03 -13.37 1.67
CA ALA A 84 1.25 -12.57 2.60
C ALA A 84 -0.14 -12.35 2.00
N ALA A 85 -1.17 -12.88 2.65
CA ALA A 85 -2.56 -12.74 2.22
C ALA A 85 -3.31 -11.82 3.17
N GLY A 86 -3.89 -10.73 2.66
CA GLY A 86 -4.67 -9.80 3.47
C GLY A 86 -5.88 -10.48 4.10
N LEU A 87 -6.05 -10.29 5.40
CA LEU A 87 -7.20 -10.79 6.17
C LEU A 87 -8.19 -9.69 6.51
N GLU A 88 -7.69 -8.53 6.87
CA GLU A 88 -8.51 -7.42 7.35
C GLU A 88 -7.79 -6.12 7.08
N ILE A 89 -8.52 -5.11 6.67
CA ILE A 89 -8.05 -3.74 6.57
C ILE A 89 -9.12 -2.81 7.12
N ASN A 90 -8.71 -1.83 7.92
CA ASN A 90 -9.58 -0.77 8.38
C ASN A 90 -8.92 0.58 8.13
N ALA A 91 -9.73 1.61 7.99
CA ALA A 91 -9.24 2.94 7.67
C ALA A 91 -10.11 4.03 8.29
N ASN A 92 -9.44 5.10 8.72
CA ASN A 92 -10.09 6.36 9.05
C ASN A 92 -9.75 7.40 7.98
N HIS A 93 -10.78 7.95 7.36
CA HIS A 93 -10.65 9.03 6.39
C HIS A 93 -10.66 10.36 7.14
N ILE A 94 -9.50 11.00 7.22
CA ILE A 94 -9.27 12.15 8.10
C ILE A 94 -9.58 13.47 7.37
N ARG A 95 -9.21 13.53 6.07
CA ARG A 95 -9.32 14.78 5.28
C ARG A 95 -9.76 14.47 3.86
N ALA A 96 -10.72 15.26 3.38
CA ALA A 96 -11.16 15.19 1.99
C ALA A 96 -10.06 15.70 1.03
N VAL A 97 -9.96 15.05 -0.13
CA VAL A 97 -9.08 15.46 -1.22
C VAL A 97 -9.91 15.61 -2.49
N THR A 98 -9.74 16.72 -3.20
CA THR A 98 -10.54 17.05 -4.38
C THR A 98 -9.76 16.99 -5.69
N ALA A 99 -8.43 17.03 -5.64
CA ALA A 99 -7.56 17.05 -6.81
C ALA A 99 -6.12 16.68 -6.42
N GLY A 100 -5.26 16.56 -7.40
CA GLY A 100 -3.85 16.29 -7.22
C GLY A 100 -3.54 14.81 -7.04
N THR A 101 -2.66 14.51 -6.12
CA THR A 101 -2.13 13.16 -5.88
C THR A 101 -2.06 12.90 -4.38
N VAL A 102 -2.41 11.69 -3.96
CA VAL A 102 -2.13 11.22 -2.60
C VAL A 102 -0.95 10.27 -2.61
N THR A 103 -0.15 10.34 -1.55
CA THR A 103 1.01 9.47 -1.35
C THR A 103 0.75 8.61 -0.12
N GLY A 104 0.87 7.31 -0.30
CA GLY A 104 0.76 6.33 0.79
C GLY A 104 2.13 5.82 1.20
N THR A 105 2.29 5.55 2.49
CA THR A 105 3.50 4.93 3.05
C THR A 105 3.07 3.81 3.99
N ALA A 106 3.48 2.59 3.69
CA ALA A 106 3.25 1.42 4.53
C ALA A 106 4.49 1.12 5.37
N ARG A 107 4.29 0.97 6.69
CA ARG A 107 5.33 0.59 7.64
C ARG A 107 4.88 -0.61 8.48
N PRO A 108 5.78 -1.54 8.82
CA PRO A 108 5.40 -2.68 9.64
C PRO A 108 5.15 -2.26 11.09
N VAL A 109 4.10 -2.79 11.68
CA VAL A 109 3.81 -2.71 13.12
C VAL A 109 4.25 -4.00 13.79
N HIS A 110 3.98 -5.15 13.14
CA HIS A 110 4.34 -6.48 13.63
C HIS A 110 4.64 -7.40 12.45
N LEU A 111 5.76 -8.06 12.51
CA LEU A 111 6.18 -9.07 11.52
C LEU A 111 6.39 -10.39 12.25
N GLY A 112 5.32 -11.17 12.36
CA GLY A 112 5.33 -12.48 12.97
C GLY A 112 5.52 -13.60 11.96
N ARG A 113 5.66 -14.82 12.47
CA ARG A 113 5.78 -16.02 11.64
C ARG A 113 4.49 -16.32 10.86
N ALA A 114 3.33 -16.10 11.49
CA ALA A 114 2.02 -16.45 10.95
C ALA A 114 1.20 -15.23 10.52
N THR A 115 1.49 -14.06 11.07
CA THR A 115 0.74 -12.83 10.79
C THR A 115 1.67 -11.63 10.68
N GLN A 116 1.23 -10.64 9.89
CA GLN A 116 1.84 -9.34 9.77
C GLN A 116 0.79 -8.27 10.03
N VAL A 117 1.18 -7.19 10.68
CA VAL A 117 0.33 -6.00 10.86
C VAL A 117 1.08 -4.80 10.30
N TRP A 118 0.40 -4.04 9.45
CA TRP A 118 0.95 -2.87 8.76
C TRP A 118 0.13 -1.63 9.09
N GLU A 119 0.80 -0.51 9.29
CA GLU A 119 0.19 0.81 9.30
C GLU A 119 0.45 1.50 7.96
N ILE A 120 -0.58 2.12 7.40
CA ILE A 120 -0.47 2.85 6.14
C ILE A 120 -1.02 4.26 6.35
N ARG A 121 -0.20 5.25 6.03
CA ARG A 121 -0.55 6.66 6.10
C ARG A 121 -0.64 7.22 4.70
N LEU A 122 -1.76 7.84 4.37
CA LEU A 122 -1.93 8.56 3.11
C LEU A 122 -1.90 10.05 3.39
N GLU A 123 -1.16 10.79 2.58
CA GLU A 123 -0.99 12.22 2.69
C GLU A 123 -1.30 12.92 1.37
N ASP A 124 -1.80 14.15 1.46
CA ASP A 124 -2.01 15.01 0.29
C ASP A 124 -0.68 15.67 -0.15
N GLU A 125 -0.73 16.49 -1.21
CA GLU A 125 0.46 17.16 -1.75
C GLU A 125 1.08 18.18 -0.78
N ARG A 126 0.37 18.56 0.29
CA ARG A 126 0.89 19.40 1.36
C ARG A 126 1.45 18.61 2.54
N GLY A 127 1.49 17.29 2.44
CA GLY A 127 1.95 16.42 3.51
C GLY A 127 0.95 16.26 4.66
N ARG A 128 -0.32 16.61 4.45
CA ARG A 128 -1.36 16.48 5.48
C ARG A 128 -1.97 15.09 5.43
N LEU A 129 -2.16 14.47 6.59
CA LEU A 129 -2.79 13.16 6.69
C LEU A 129 -4.22 13.18 6.13
N THR A 130 -4.49 12.32 5.17
CA THR A 130 -5.83 12.16 4.56
C THR A 130 -6.51 10.87 4.97
N CYS A 131 -5.73 9.81 5.20
CA CYS A 131 -6.24 8.50 5.59
C CYS A 131 -5.21 7.79 6.46
N LEU A 132 -5.67 7.16 7.52
CA LEU A 132 -4.87 6.27 8.35
C LEU A 132 -5.49 4.90 8.30
N ALA A 133 -4.74 3.91 7.82
CA ALA A 133 -5.20 2.54 7.68
C ALA A 133 -4.30 1.56 8.43
N ARG A 134 -4.87 0.39 8.74
CA ARG A 134 -4.14 -0.74 9.32
C ARG A 134 -4.59 -2.00 8.62
N MET A 135 -3.64 -2.83 8.22
CA MET A 135 -3.90 -4.10 7.56
C MET A 135 -3.27 -5.24 8.36
N THR A 136 -4.02 -6.32 8.50
CA THR A 136 -3.52 -7.61 8.99
C THR A 136 -3.42 -8.58 7.81
N ALA A 137 -2.29 -9.25 7.67
CA ALA A 137 -2.08 -10.30 6.69
C ALA A 137 -1.70 -11.61 7.36
N ALA A 138 -2.14 -12.72 6.79
CA ALA A 138 -1.65 -14.05 7.13
C ALA A 138 -0.46 -14.40 6.25
N VAL A 139 0.52 -15.07 6.83
CA VAL A 139 1.62 -15.70 6.10
C VAL A 139 1.22 -17.16 5.84
N ILE A 140 0.91 -17.46 4.59
CA ILE A 140 0.39 -18.75 4.17
C ILE A 140 1.29 -19.40 3.13
N ASP A 141 1.10 -20.68 2.87
CA ASP A 141 1.77 -21.38 1.77
C ASP A 141 1.31 -20.84 0.42
N ALA A 142 2.28 -20.64 -0.47
CA ALA A 142 2.01 -20.14 -1.81
C ALA A 142 1.66 -21.27 -2.77
#